data_ee76b3ae17eac203579266b5d1aa54fc
#
_entry.id   ee76b3ae17eac203579266b5d1aa54fc
#
_cell.length_a   1.000
_cell.length_b   1.000
_cell.length_c   1.000
_cell.angle_alpha   90.00
_cell.angle_beta   90.00
_cell.angle_gamma   90.00
#
_symmetry.space_group_name_H-M   'P 1'
#
loop_
_entity.id
_entity.type
_entity.pdbx_description
1 polymer ?
#
loop_
_entity_poly.entity_id
_entity_poly.type
_entity_poly.pdbx_seq_one_letter_code
_entity_poly.pdbx_strand_id
1 'polypeptide(L)'
;MDDSRSKLPYLVFGVSLAFGLIAGSLVLLQLKQKTPDPASPTTSSEPATPVPKDEKKPEEPKPPKPNRPVEKTPPVEPKATDPATLIGRIGAAMEAGDFETAAKLSGDPAFAAKLREFAGGHAMRLRPPGVREVGEIEFNALNRWALEFDGTPGRDRLLFDLRRKDGQWSVERLILPPAVGEEVADDSLTIADAFLRATLRQDFEVAKSHVDSSVSDATIAGLCILFEEGDYHLRKHKPLRAMLQRADATGYLVNVETADGNQAAQFSLLLKPSGEGKRWRVSEVNLDQLIADYAKRFAGGDLYYTPIVKNPQGGDTLVLYFEFDEDQIAPRTKRQLEIVARILSKDGGKKLTLTGHTDALGGTDYNTGLSSRRADIVRDFLVSAGVAPGQIVTQAKGMTQPRRPNVTESGEDNPEGRRANRRTEIYLDF
;
A
#
# COMPACT_ATOMS: atom_id res chain seq x y z
N MET A 1 -2.65 -50.56 -10.79
CA MET A 1 -1.83 -50.05 -9.69
C MET A 1 -0.99 -48.94 -10.29
N ASP A 2 -1.47 -47.72 -10.18
CA ASP A 2 -0.96 -46.59 -10.94
C ASP A 2 -0.33 -45.57 -9.96
N ASP A 3 0.95 -45.34 -10.15
CA ASP A 3 1.85 -44.60 -9.25
C ASP A 3 2.02 -43.17 -9.76
N SER A 4 0.89 -42.42 -9.89
CA SER A 4 0.89 -41.07 -10.46
C SER A 4 0.57 -39.93 -9.45
N ARG A 5 0.52 -40.21 -8.13
CA ARG A 5 0.09 -39.23 -7.12
C ARG A 5 1.18 -38.46 -6.33
N SER A 6 2.47 -38.71 -6.63
CA SER A 6 3.55 -38.15 -5.77
C SER A 6 4.38 -37.02 -6.37
N LYS A 7 4.08 -36.49 -7.57
CA LYS A 7 4.96 -35.51 -8.25
C LYS A 7 4.47 -34.04 -8.24
N LEU A 8 3.25 -33.76 -7.76
CA LEU A 8 2.70 -32.41 -7.80
C LEU A 8 3.29 -31.40 -6.78
N PRO A 9 3.65 -31.80 -5.53
CA PRO A 9 4.16 -30.82 -4.55
C PRO A 9 5.56 -30.30 -4.87
N TYR A 10 6.39 -31.07 -5.59
CA TYR A 10 7.77 -30.64 -5.89
C TYR A 10 7.88 -29.64 -7.05
N LEU A 11 6.89 -29.55 -7.92
CA LEU A 11 6.88 -28.61 -9.03
C LEU A 11 6.57 -27.17 -8.56
N VAL A 12 5.71 -27.02 -7.55
CA VAL A 12 5.35 -25.73 -6.97
C VAL A 12 6.51 -25.15 -6.16
N PHE A 13 7.26 -26.02 -5.43
CA PHE A 13 8.42 -25.61 -4.66
C PHE A 13 9.59 -25.18 -5.56
N GLY A 14 9.79 -25.85 -6.70
CA GLY A 14 10.85 -25.54 -7.68
C GLY A 14 10.67 -24.16 -8.35
N VAL A 15 9.44 -23.76 -8.63
CA VAL A 15 9.14 -22.48 -9.27
C VAL A 15 9.36 -21.31 -8.29
N SER A 16 9.00 -21.45 -7.01
CA SER A 16 9.23 -20.43 -5.99
C SER A 16 10.72 -20.21 -5.69
N LEU A 17 11.53 -21.29 -5.71
CA LEU A 17 12.97 -21.20 -5.51
C LEU A 17 13.70 -20.56 -6.69
N ALA A 18 13.25 -20.81 -7.93
CA ALA A 18 13.82 -20.21 -9.14
C ALA A 18 13.58 -18.71 -9.21
N PHE A 19 12.40 -18.21 -8.78
CA PHE A 19 12.12 -16.77 -8.73
C PHE A 19 12.93 -16.04 -7.65
N GLY A 20 13.16 -16.65 -6.49
CA GLY A 20 14.01 -16.09 -5.44
C GLY A 20 15.49 -15.96 -5.88
N LEU A 21 16.01 -16.92 -6.63
CA LEU A 21 17.39 -16.91 -7.12
C LEU A 21 17.61 -15.91 -8.26
N ILE A 22 16.61 -15.67 -9.12
CA ILE A 22 16.71 -14.67 -10.19
C ILE A 22 16.66 -13.24 -9.62
N ALA A 23 15.82 -12.97 -8.63
CA ALA A 23 15.77 -11.67 -7.97
C ALA A 23 17.06 -11.38 -7.17
N GLY A 24 17.62 -12.38 -6.45
CA GLY A 24 18.88 -12.25 -5.73
C GLY A 24 20.08 -12.03 -6.65
N SER A 25 20.11 -12.66 -7.83
CA SER A 25 21.20 -12.50 -8.81
C SER A 25 21.19 -11.13 -9.48
N LEU A 26 20.05 -10.52 -9.70
CA LEU A 26 19.92 -9.16 -10.26
C LEU A 26 20.40 -8.09 -9.26
N VAL A 27 20.13 -8.25 -7.97
CA VAL A 27 20.62 -7.34 -6.92
C VAL A 27 22.14 -7.45 -6.74
N LEU A 28 22.70 -8.66 -6.82
CA LEU A 28 24.16 -8.86 -6.75
C LEU A 28 24.92 -8.31 -7.97
N LEU A 29 24.30 -8.30 -9.15
CA LEU A 29 24.90 -7.71 -10.36
C LEU A 29 24.90 -6.17 -10.29
N GLN A 30 23.91 -5.54 -9.68
CA GLN A 30 23.89 -4.08 -9.49
C GLN A 30 24.87 -3.60 -8.40
N LEU A 31 25.16 -4.42 -7.39
CA LEU A 31 26.15 -4.09 -6.34
C LEU A 31 27.62 -4.20 -6.82
N LYS A 32 27.87 -4.96 -7.90
CA LYS A 32 29.23 -5.14 -8.43
C LYS A 32 29.71 -4.00 -9.37
N GLN A 33 28.81 -3.07 -9.73
CA GLN A 33 29.15 -1.96 -10.65
C GLN A 33 29.50 -0.64 -9.93
N LYS A 34 29.68 -0.62 -8.63
CA LYS A 34 29.97 0.61 -7.87
C LYS A 34 31.10 0.42 -6.87
N THR A 35 32.34 0.26 -7.38
CA THR A 35 33.54 0.49 -6.57
C THR A 35 34.41 1.53 -7.29
N PRO A 36 34.70 2.68 -6.67
CA PRO A 36 35.71 3.61 -7.21
C PRO A 36 37.11 3.13 -6.83
N ASP A 37 38.05 3.25 -7.76
CA ASP A 37 39.48 3.00 -7.57
C ASP A 37 40.12 3.97 -6.56
N PRO A 38 41.15 3.54 -5.82
CA PRO A 38 41.82 4.37 -4.83
C PRO A 38 42.83 5.32 -5.45
N ALA A 39 42.76 6.59 -5.10
CA ALA A 39 43.70 7.64 -5.46
C ALA A 39 45.00 7.52 -4.67
N SER A 40 46.14 7.61 -5.38
CA SER A 40 47.49 7.78 -4.81
C SER A 40 47.81 9.26 -4.58
N PRO A 41 48.70 9.59 -3.62
CA PRO A 41 48.91 10.96 -3.19
C PRO A 41 49.99 11.68 -3.95
N THR A 42 49.82 12.98 -4.20
CA THR A 42 50.93 13.86 -4.66
C THR A 42 50.96 15.17 -3.89
N THR A 43 52.17 15.49 -3.55
CA THR A 43 52.76 16.53 -2.73
C THR A 43 52.52 17.98 -3.22
N SER A 44 52.59 18.86 -2.27
CA SER A 44 52.63 20.32 -2.27
C SER A 44 53.59 21.04 -3.26
N SER A 45 53.18 22.21 -3.74
CA SER A 45 53.97 23.46 -3.62
C SER A 45 53.24 24.64 -4.30
N GLU A 46 53.00 25.70 -3.54
CA GLU A 46 52.79 27.10 -3.94
C GLU A 46 54.19 27.74 -4.17
N PRO A 47 54.41 28.99 -4.74
CA PRO A 47 53.50 30.05 -5.18
C PRO A 47 53.93 30.76 -6.50
N ALA A 48 53.15 31.68 -7.02
CA ALA A 48 53.50 33.07 -7.41
C ALA A 48 52.65 33.62 -8.58
N THR A 49 52.00 34.72 -8.33
CA THR A 49 51.45 35.68 -9.31
C THR A 49 52.57 36.34 -10.15
N PRO A 50 52.30 36.87 -11.36
CA PRO A 50 51.76 38.26 -11.47
C PRO A 50 50.82 38.54 -12.67
N VAL A 51 50.05 39.61 -12.52
CA VAL A 51 49.31 40.40 -13.53
C VAL A 51 50.33 41.21 -14.36
N PRO A 52 50.12 41.69 -15.64
CA PRO A 52 49.09 42.67 -15.95
C PRO A 52 48.51 42.75 -17.39
N LYS A 53 47.36 43.45 -17.45
CA LYS A 53 46.89 44.38 -18.50
C LYS A 53 46.77 43.99 -19.97
N ASP A 54 45.55 44.15 -20.49
CA ASP A 54 45.29 45.12 -21.57
C ASP A 54 43.81 45.48 -21.67
N GLU A 55 43.58 46.78 -21.60
CA GLU A 55 42.29 47.46 -21.81
C GLU A 55 41.90 47.42 -23.29
N LYS A 56 40.65 47.13 -23.62
CA LYS A 56 39.99 47.54 -24.86
C LYS A 56 38.72 48.31 -24.58
N LYS A 57 38.73 49.53 -25.13
CA LYS A 57 37.80 50.62 -25.21
C LYS A 57 36.35 50.19 -25.61
N PRO A 58 35.29 50.85 -25.07
CA PRO A 58 33.91 50.57 -25.46
C PRO A 58 33.55 51.12 -26.87
N GLU A 59 32.87 50.31 -27.69
CA GLU A 59 32.21 50.79 -28.90
C GLU A 59 30.81 51.35 -28.58
N GLU A 60 30.49 52.48 -29.25
CA GLU A 60 29.23 53.20 -29.18
C GLU A 60 28.05 52.35 -29.79
N PRO A 61 26.83 52.48 -29.27
CA PRO A 61 25.66 51.74 -29.79
C PRO A 61 25.12 52.37 -31.06
N LYS A 62 24.94 51.53 -32.12
CA LYS A 62 24.23 51.88 -33.34
C LYS A 62 22.71 52.04 -33.11
N PRO A 63 22.02 52.95 -33.81
CA PRO A 63 20.61 53.22 -33.63
C PRO A 63 19.71 52.05 -34.08
N PRO A 64 18.53 51.84 -33.49
CA PRO A 64 17.64 50.73 -33.78
C PRO A 64 16.97 50.86 -35.16
N LYS A 65 16.90 49.75 -35.88
CA LYS A 65 16.12 49.64 -37.13
C LYS A 65 14.62 49.62 -36.83
N PRO A 66 13.76 50.15 -37.70
CA PRO A 66 12.33 50.24 -37.42
C PRO A 66 11.65 48.87 -37.36
N ASN A 67 10.79 48.74 -36.37
CA ASN A 67 9.97 47.54 -36.08
C ASN A 67 9.13 47.13 -37.30
N ARG A 68 9.32 45.91 -37.79
CA ARG A 68 8.29 45.19 -38.52
C ARG A 68 7.14 44.81 -37.58
N PRO A 69 5.88 44.82 -38.03
CA PRO A 69 4.78 44.36 -37.23
C PRO A 69 5.01 42.89 -36.86
N VAL A 70 5.06 42.58 -35.54
CA VAL A 70 5.09 41.21 -35.05
C VAL A 70 3.68 40.65 -35.31
N GLU A 71 3.61 39.75 -36.29
CA GLU A 71 2.47 38.89 -36.51
C GLU A 71 2.27 38.09 -35.21
N LYS A 72 1.14 38.32 -34.50
CA LYS A 72 0.80 37.60 -33.29
C LYS A 72 0.51 36.16 -33.68
N THR A 73 1.50 35.31 -33.59
CA THR A 73 1.32 33.87 -33.58
C THR A 73 0.35 33.56 -32.43
N PRO A 74 -0.75 32.82 -32.66
CA PRO A 74 -1.64 32.41 -31.58
C PRO A 74 -0.81 31.67 -30.52
N PRO A 75 -1.11 31.84 -29.22
CA PRO A 75 -0.39 31.17 -28.16
C PRO A 75 -0.41 29.66 -28.44
N VAL A 76 0.72 29.07 -28.70
CA VAL A 76 0.87 27.61 -28.70
C VAL A 76 0.61 27.19 -27.27
N GLU A 77 -0.56 26.62 -27.01
CA GLU A 77 -0.86 26.01 -25.70
C GLU A 77 0.28 25.04 -25.37
N PRO A 78 0.93 25.18 -24.21
CA PRO A 78 1.96 24.25 -23.82
C PRO A 78 1.33 22.86 -23.73
N LYS A 79 1.72 21.95 -24.63
CA LYS A 79 1.32 20.55 -24.55
C LYS A 79 1.74 20.01 -23.19
N ALA A 80 0.80 19.52 -22.41
CA ALA A 80 1.07 18.99 -21.09
C ALA A 80 2.00 17.76 -21.25
N THR A 81 3.24 17.89 -20.82
CA THR A 81 4.23 16.81 -20.83
C THR A 81 4.08 15.88 -19.62
N ASP A 82 3.30 16.28 -18.62
CA ASP A 82 3.11 15.59 -17.35
C ASP A 82 1.62 15.26 -17.15
N PRO A 83 1.29 13.98 -16.78
CA PRO A 83 -0.08 13.54 -16.54
C PRO A 83 -0.83 14.35 -15.49
N ALA A 84 -0.19 14.64 -14.35
CA ALA A 84 -0.82 15.38 -13.26
C ALA A 84 -1.24 16.78 -13.70
N THR A 85 -0.40 17.45 -14.48
CA THR A 85 -0.70 18.76 -15.08
C THR A 85 -1.89 18.69 -16.03
N LEU A 86 -1.96 17.67 -16.90
CA LEU A 86 -3.07 17.49 -17.82
C LEU A 86 -4.38 17.29 -17.06
N ILE A 87 -4.40 16.36 -16.10
CA ILE A 87 -5.59 16.07 -15.30
C ILE A 87 -5.97 17.27 -14.42
N GLY A 88 -4.98 17.99 -13.87
CA GLY A 88 -5.24 19.22 -13.11
C GLY A 88 -5.91 20.32 -13.93
N ARG A 89 -5.53 20.48 -15.20
CA ARG A 89 -6.19 21.43 -16.13
C ARG A 89 -7.63 21.01 -16.43
N ILE A 90 -7.89 19.71 -16.61
CA ILE A 90 -9.25 19.18 -16.75
C ILE A 90 -10.07 19.48 -15.50
N GLY A 91 -9.49 19.22 -14.31
CA GLY A 91 -10.13 19.51 -13.02
C GLY A 91 -10.48 20.98 -12.85
N ALA A 92 -9.55 21.89 -13.15
CA ALA A 92 -9.79 23.33 -13.07
C ALA A 92 -10.90 23.80 -14.04
N ALA A 93 -10.97 23.23 -15.24
CA ALA A 93 -12.06 23.52 -16.18
C ALA A 93 -13.42 23.00 -15.65
N MET A 94 -13.43 21.83 -15.01
CA MET A 94 -14.63 21.28 -14.35
C MET A 94 -15.11 22.18 -13.20
N GLU A 95 -14.20 22.67 -12.35
CA GLU A 95 -14.54 23.60 -11.26
C GLU A 95 -15.09 24.94 -11.79
N ALA A 96 -14.56 25.41 -12.91
CA ALA A 96 -15.04 26.62 -13.58
C ALA A 96 -16.38 26.43 -14.32
N GLY A 97 -16.90 25.19 -14.41
CA GLY A 97 -18.06 24.86 -15.21
C GLY A 97 -17.84 24.91 -16.73
N ASP A 98 -16.57 25.00 -17.17
CA ASP A 98 -16.18 25.03 -18.59
C ASP A 98 -15.99 23.56 -19.09
N PHE A 99 -17.12 22.89 -19.30
CA PHE A 99 -17.16 21.50 -19.76
C PHE A 99 -16.64 21.32 -21.19
N GLU A 100 -16.69 22.38 -22.01
CA GLU A 100 -16.16 22.35 -23.38
C GLU A 100 -14.64 22.28 -23.38
N THR A 101 -13.99 23.12 -22.55
CA THR A 101 -12.53 23.05 -22.37
C THR A 101 -12.12 21.74 -21.70
N ALA A 102 -12.86 21.26 -20.67
CA ALA A 102 -12.58 19.98 -20.03
C ALA A 102 -12.64 18.82 -21.03
N ALA A 103 -13.67 18.78 -21.89
CA ALA A 103 -13.84 17.75 -22.91
C ALA A 103 -12.74 17.82 -23.99
N LYS A 104 -12.38 19.01 -24.46
CA LYS A 104 -11.29 19.22 -25.41
C LYS A 104 -9.95 18.72 -24.86
N LEU A 105 -9.65 19.01 -23.59
CA LEU A 105 -8.45 18.52 -22.91
C LEU A 105 -8.49 17.00 -22.71
N SER A 106 -9.69 16.43 -22.57
CA SER A 106 -9.92 14.99 -22.47
C SER A 106 -9.88 14.26 -23.83
N GLY A 107 -9.57 14.98 -24.91
CA GLY A 107 -9.30 14.39 -26.24
C GLY A 107 -10.56 14.22 -27.12
N ASP A 108 -11.77 14.38 -26.58
CA ASP A 108 -13.01 14.25 -27.34
C ASP A 108 -14.02 15.34 -26.91
N PRO A 109 -14.32 16.32 -27.78
CA PRO A 109 -15.34 17.33 -27.50
C PRO A 109 -16.73 16.76 -27.17
N ALA A 110 -17.05 15.54 -27.63
CA ALA A 110 -18.31 14.88 -27.31
C ALA A 110 -18.46 14.55 -25.81
N PHE A 111 -17.37 14.54 -25.03
CA PHE A 111 -17.45 14.37 -23.58
C PHE A 111 -18.10 15.54 -22.85
N ALA A 112 -18.21 16.73 -23.45
CA ALA A 112 -18.80 17.92 -22.80
C ALA A 112 -20.22 17.67 -22.26
N ALA A 113 -21.04 16.96 -23.01
CA ALA A 113 -22.40 16.62 -22.58
C ALA A 113 -22.40 15.68 -21.38
N LYS A 114 -21.55 14.64 -21.41
CA LYS A 114 -21.38 13.65 -20.33
C LYS A 114 -20.81 14.27 -19.05
N LEU A 115 -19.83 15.17 -19.18
CA LEU A 115 -19.24 15.87 -18.05
C LEU A 115 -20.25 16.82 -17.39
N ARG A 116 -21.08 17.48 -18.20
CA ARG A 116 -22.18 18.32 -17.72
C ARG A 116 -23.25 17.50 -16.99
N GLU A 117 -23.61 16.35 -17.52
CA GLU A 117 -24.53 15.40 -16.89
C GLU A 117 -23.96 14.89 -15.56
N PHE A 118 -22.67 14.52 -15.52
CA PHE A 118 -21.97 14.12 -14.29
C PHE A 118 -22.02 15.23 -13.23
N ALA A 119 -21.79 16.48 -13.61
CA ALA A 119 -21.89 17.62 -12.69
C ALA A 119 -23.32 17.84 -12.16
N GLY A 120 -24.35 17.41 -12.91
CA GLY A 120 -25.75 17.45 -12.45
C GLY A 120 -26.28 18.83 -12.09
N GLY A 121 -25.72 19.90 -12.71
CA GLY A 121 -26.08 21.29 -12.41
C GLY A 121 -25.50 21.87 -11.11
N HIS A 122 -24.65 21.11 -10.40
CA HIS A 122 -23.95 21.56 -9.19
C HIS A 122 -22.57 22.10 -9.52
N ALA A 123 -22.10 23.07 -8.71
CA ALA A 123 -20.72 23.52 -8.78
C ALA A 123 -19.79 22.38 -8.35
N MET A 124 -18.89 22.00 -9.24
CA MET A 124 -17.85 21.00 -8.92
C MET A 124 -16.75 21.65 -8.10
N ARG A 125 -16.26 20.95 -7.07
CA ARG A 125 -15.12 21.37 -6.28
C ARG A 125 -14.19 20.18 -6.08
N LEU A 126 -12.91 20.36 -6.42
CA LEU A 126 -11.90 19.33 -6.20
C LEU A 126 -11.67 19.12 -4.69
N ARG A 127 -11.79 17.88 -4.26
CA ARG A 127 -11.45 17.45 -2.89
C ARG A 127 -9.95 17.20 -2.80
N PRO A 128 -9.20 17.89 -1.92
CA PRO A 128 -7.75 17.66 -1.79
C PRO A 128 -7.38 16.17 -1.62
N PRO A 129 -6.37 15.66 -2.36
CA PRO A 129 -5.46 16.38 -3.27
C PRO A 129 -6.03 16.71 -4.65
N GLY A 130 -7.26 16.37 -4.96
CA GLY A 130 -7.96 16.65 -6.21
C GLY A 130 -7.54 15.79 -7.38
N VAL A 131 -6.23 15.70 -7.63
CA VAL A 131 -5.62 14.90 -8.69
C VAL A 131 -4.83 13.77 -8.06
N ARG A 132 -5.08 12.53 -8.47
CA ARG A 132 -4.40 11.35 -7.93
C ARG A 132 -4.08 10.34 -9.03
N GLU A 133 -2.84 9.85 -9.03
CA GLU A 133 -2.49 8.66 -9.80
C GLU A 133 -3.11 7.42 -9.14
N VAL A 134 -3.81 6.60 -9.92
CA VAL A 134 -4.39 5.33 -9.46
C VAL A 134 -3.39 4.20 -9.65
N GLY A 135 -2.73 4.15 -10.79
CA GLY A 135 -1.69 3.15 -11.06
C GLY A 135 -1.42 2.94 -12.55
N GLU A 136 -0.48 2.04 -12.81
CA GLU A 136 -0.12 1.62 -14.17
C GLU A 136 -1.07 0.51 -14.64
N ILE A 137 -1.61 0.68 -15.86
CA ILE A 137 -2.31 -0.36 -16.61
C ILE A 137 -1.29 -1.10 -17.47
N GLU A 138 -0.44 -0.37 -18.20
CA GLU A 138 0.67 -0.91 -18.96
C GLU A 138 1.97 -0.22 -18.53
N PHE A 139 3.03 -0.99 -18.36
CA PHE A 139 4.30 -0.50 -17.85
C PHE A 139 4.82 0.70 -18.65
N ASN A 140 4.94 1.86 -18.01
CA ASN A 140 5.38 3.14 -18.57
C ASN A 140 4.62 3.64 -19.81
N ALA A 141 3.50 3.03 -20.19
CA ALA A 141 2.76 3.32 -21.41
C ALA A 141 1.32 3.78 -21.20
N LEU A 142 0.63 3.21 -20.20
CA LEU A 142 -0.77 3.51 -19.93
C LEU A 142 -1.00 3.56 -18.41
N ASN A 143 -1.42 4.71 -17.91
CA ASN A 143 -1.67 4.95 -16.50
C ASN A 143 -3.08 5.46 -16.28
N ARG A 144 -3.68 5.09 -15.15
CA ARG A 144 -4.97 5.63 -14.70
C ARG A 144 -4.78 6.73 -13.69
N TRP A 145 -5.54 7.81 -13.87
CA TRP A 145 -5.60 8.96 -12.99
C TRP A 145 -7.04 9.23 -12.54
N ALA A 146 -7.20 9.80 -11.36
CA ALA A 146 -8.48 10.20 -10.81
C ALA A 146 -8.53 11.70 -10.59
N LEU A 147 -9.68 12.30 -10.91
CA LEU A 147 -10.13 13.57 -10.36
C LEU A 147 -11.14 13.26 -9.26
N GLU A 148 -10.87 13.74 -8.06
CA GLU A 148 -11.73 13.55 -6.89
C GLU A 148 -12.43 14.86 -6.54
N PHE A 149 -13.75 14.81 -6.38
CA PHE A 149 -14.60 15.95 -6.11
C PHE A 149 -15.31 15.82 -4.76
N ASP A 150 -15.67 16.94 -4.17
CA ASP A 150 -16.66 16.96 -3.09
C ASP A 150 -18.01 16.55 -3.68
N GLY A 151 -18.62 15.52 -3.12
CA GLY A 151 -19.88 15.01 -3.64
C GLY A 151 -20.34 13.72 -2.98
N THR A 152 -21.50 13.25 -3.42
CA THR A 152 -22.03 11.95 -2.99
C THR A 152 -21.33 10.81 -3.72
N PRO A 153 -21.23 9.61 -3.10
CA PRO A 153 -20.71 8.42 -3.76
C PRO A 153 -21.36 8.21 -5.14
N GLY A 154 -20.54 7.93 -6.16
CA GLY A 154 -20.97 7.82 -7.55
C GLY A 154 -20.96 9.14 -8.34
N ARG A 155 -20.76 10.30 -7.69
CA ARG A 155 -20.54 11.60 -8.33
C ARG A 155 -19.32 12.32 -7.76
N ASP A 156 -18.48 11.61 -7.10
CA ASP A 156 -17.31 12.13 -6.38
C ASP A 156 -15.99 11.85 -7.08
N ARG A 157 -16.02 11.14 -8.24
CA ARG A 157 -14.79 10.75 -8.92
C ARG A 157 -14.97 10.55 -10.43
N LEU A 158 -13.99 11.04 -11.20
CA LEU A 158 -13.79 10.70 -12.62
C LEU A 158 -12.45 9.99 -12.78
N LEU A 159 -12.40 8.97 -13.65
CA LEU A 159 -11.16 8.26 -13.96
C LEU A 159 -10.77 8.50 -15.42
N PHE A 160 -9.46 8.62 -15.64
CA PHE A 160 -8.86 8.87 -16.94
C PHE A 160 -7.74 7.88 -17.18
N ASP A 161 -7.81 7.12 -18.27
CA ASP A 161 -6.67 6.34 -18.75
C ASP A 161 -5.86 7.20 -19.71
N LEU A 162 -4.59 7.42 -19.36
CA LEU A 162 -3.66 8.25 -20.13
C LEU A 162 -2.63 7.37 -20.80
N ARG A 163 -2.52 7.50 -22.11
CA ARG A 163 -1.50 6.83 -22.92
C ARG A 163 -0.35 7.76 -23.23
N ARG A 164 0.85 7.21 -23.13
CA ARG A 164 2.09 7.89 -23.54
C ARG A 164 2.45 7.54 -24.97
N LYS A 165 2.52 8.54 -25.86
CA LYS A 165 3.01 8.42 -27.23
C LYS A 165 4.04 9.51 -27.50
N ASP A 166 5.19 9.17 -28.05
CA ASP A 166 6.26 10.11 -28.42
C ASP A 166 6.66 11.06 -27.26
N GLY A 167 6.69 10.52 -26.03
CA GLY A 167 7.01 11.28 -24.82
C GLY A 167 5.89 12.18 -24.28
N GLN A 168 4.74 12.23 -24.96
CA GLN A 168 3.58 13.03 -24.56
C GLN A 168 2.45 12.16 -24.04
N TRP A 169 1.74 12.66 -23.02
CA TRP A 169 0.56 12.02 -22.45
C TRP A 169 -0.72 12.62 -23.05
N SER A 170 -1.66 11.74 -23.37
CA SER A 170 -2.99 12.10 -23.85
C SER A 170 -4.03 11.19 -23.18
N VAL A 171 -5.25 11.70 -22.98
CA VAL A 171 -6.37 10.88 -22.52
C VAL A 171 -6.73 9.89 -23.62
N GLU A 172 -6.74 8.60 -23.29
CA GLU A 172 -7.21 7.53 -24.15
C GLU A 172 -8.65 7.16 -23.83
N ARG A 173 -9.01 7.21 -22.54
CA ARG A 173 -10.35 6.85 -22.08
C ARG A 173 -10.77 7.70 -20.88
N LEU A 174 -11.99 8.23 -20.91
CA LEU A 174 -12.69 8.77 -19.77
C LEU A 174 -13.65 7.72 -19.23
N ILE A 175 -13.57 7.44 -17.93
CA ILE A 175 -14.43 6.49 -17.22
C ILE A 175 -15.29 7.28 -16.26
N LEU A 176 -16.58 7.29 -16.51
CA LEU A 176 -17.60 7.89 -15.66
C LEU A 176 -18.08 6.86 -14.62
N PRO A 177 -18.50 7.30 -13.43
CA PRO A 177 -19.21 6.42 -12.51
C PRO A 177 -20.44 5.83 -13.21
N PRO A 178 -20.84 4.59 -12.86
CA PRO A 178 -22.03 3.97 -13.41
C PRO A 178 -23.27 4.78 -13.04
N ALA A 179 -24.28 4.74 -13.90
CA ALA A 179 -25.60 5.21 -13.53
C ALA A 179 -26.15 4.37 -12.36
N VAL A 180 -27.03 4.97 -11.54
CA VAL A 180 -27.63 4.25 -10.41
C VAL A 180 -28.34 3.00 -10.92
N GLY A 181 -27.86 1.82 -10.51
CA GLY A 181 -28.40 0.52 -10.92
C GLY A 181 -27.67 -0.16 -12.09
N GLU A 182 -26.67 0.47 -12.70
CA GLU A 182 -25.78 -0.19 -13.65
C GLU A 182 -24.59 -0.84 -12.94
N GLU A 183 -24.34 -2.10 -13.26
CA GLU A 183 -23.13 -2.78 -12.80
C GLU A 183 -21.94 -2.36 -13.67
N VAL A 184 -20.90 -1.81 -13.04
CA VAL A 184 -19.64 -1.56 -13.73
C VAL A 184 -18.92 -2.89 -13.92
N ALA A 185 -18.46 -3.15 -15.14
CA ALA A 185 -17.41 -4.12 -15.36
C ALA A 185 -16.10 -3.52 -14.80
N ASP A 186 -15.91 -3.67 -13.50
CA ASP A 186 -14.70 -3.21 -12.84
C ASP A 186 -13.50 -4.02 -13.36
N ASP A 187 -12.51 -3.33 -13.84
CA ASP A 187 -11.23 -3.94 -14.20
C ASP A 187 -10.37 -4.19 -12.94
N SER A 188 -9.32 -4.98 -13.10
CA SER A 188 -8.45 -5.39 -11.98
C SER A 188 -7.82 -4.19 -11.25
N LEU A 189 -7.49 -3.09 -11.94
CA LEU A 189 -6.89 -1.91 -11.32
C LEU A 189 -7.92 -1.15 -10.46
N THR A 190 -9.16 -1.04 -10.93
CA THR A 190 -10.25 -0.43 -10.16
C THR A 190 -10.53 -1.22 -8.88
N ILE A 191 -10.56 -2.54 -8.95
CA ILE A 191 -10.76 -3.42 -7.78
C ILE A 191 -9.58 -3.32 -6.81
N ALA A 192 -8.34 -3.31 -7.31
CA ALA A 192 -7.15 -3.16 -6.47
C ALA A 192 -7.16 -1.81 -5.71
N ASP A 193 -7.45 -0.70 -6.41
CA ASP A 193 -7.57 0.63 -5.79
C ASP A 193 -8.70 0.68 -4.74
N ALA A 194 -9.86 0.09 -5.05
CA ALA A 194 -11.00 0.06 -4.12
C ALA A 194 -10.68 -0.74 -2.85
N PHE A 195 -10.08 -1.91 -2.99
CA PHE A 195 -9.59 -2.73 -1.87
C PHE A 195 -8.61 -1.97 -0.99
N LEU A 196 -7.58 -1.37 -1.59
CA LEU A 196 -6.55 -0.63 -0.85
C LEU A 196 -7.11 0.60 -0.14
N ARG A 197 -8.02 1.32 -0.77
CA ARG A 197 -8.69 2.48 -0.13
C ARG A 197 -9.58 2.06 1.04
N ALA A 198 -10.24 0.92 0.93
CA ALA A 198 -11.04 0.37 2.02
C ALA A 198 -10.15 -0.04 3.20
N THR A 199 -9.03 -0.74 2.95
CA THR A 199 -8.09 -1.16 4.02
C THR A 199 -7.41 0.04 4.68
N LEU A 200 -7.02 1.08 3.93
CA LEU A 200 -6.46 2.33 4.45
C LEU A 200 -7.45 3.12 5.32
N ARG A 201 -8.75 3.02 5.04
CA ARG A 201 -9.84 3.60 5.85
C ARG A 201 -10.31 2.68 6.96
N GLN A 202 -9.72 1.50 7.07
CA GLN A 202 -10.12 0.46 8.01
C GLN A 202 -11.58 0.02 7.83
N ASP A 203 -12.11 0.14 6.61
CA ASP A 203 -13.43 -0.36 6.25
C ASP A 203 -13.34 -1.82 5.80
N PHE A 204 -13.32 -2.69 6.80
CA PHE A 204 -13.14 -4.12 6.62
C PHE A 204 -14.19 -4.75 5.69
N GLU A 205 -15.48 -4.40 5.87
CA GLU A 205 -16.56 -5.01 5.08
C GLU A 205 -16.47 -4.62 3.60
N VAL A 206 -16.14 -3.35 3.32
CA VAL A 206 -15.89 -2.90 1.95
C VAL A 206 -14.65 -3.59 1.39
N ALA A 207 -13.55 -3.70 2.16
CA ALA A 207 -12.35 -4.42 1.74
C ALA A 207 -12.67 -5.88 1.43
N LYS A 208 -13.43 -6.56 2.32
CA LYS A 208 -13.86 -7.95 2.15
C LYS A 208 -14.71 -8.16 0.90
N SER A 209 -15.52 -7.19 0.52
CA SER A 209 -16.34 -7.28 -0.71
C SER A 209 -15.52 -7.34 -2.00
N HIS A 210 -14.23 -6.97 -1.97
CA HIS A 210 -13.32 -6.96 -3.12
C HIS A 210 -12.37 -8.15 -3.20
N VAL A 211 -12.38 -9.05 -2.22
CA VAL A 211 -11.54 -10.26 -2.22
C VAL A 211 -12.33 -11.52 -2.57
N ASP A 212 -11.65 -12.57 -2.94
CA ASP A 212 -12.25 -13.91 -3.00
C ASP A 212 -11.95 -14.70 -1.71
N SER A 213 -12.50 -15.91 -1.62
CA SER A 213 -12.39 -16.76 -0.42
C SER A 213 -10.97 -17.24 -0.10
N SER A 214 -9.98 -17.01 -0.97
CA SER A 214 -8.59 -17.38 -0.71
C SER A 214 -7.87 -16.36 0.19
N VAL A 215 -8.40 -15.15 0.32
CA VAL A 215 -7.86 -14.12 1.22
C VAL A 215 -8.59 -14.19 2.56
N SER A 216 -7.87 -14.55 3.62
CA SER A 216 -8.44 -14.67 4.95
C SER A 216 -8.84 -13.31 5.55
N ASP A 217 -9.84 -13.33 6.43
CA ASP A 217 -10.25 -12.15 7.18
C ASP A 217 -9.10 -11.62 8.07
N ALA A 218 -8.24 -12.51 8.59
CA ALA A 218 -7.05 -12.13 9.33
C ALA A 218 -6.03 -11.37 8.47
N THR A 219 -5.86 -11.72 7.18
CA THR A 219 -5.01 -10.98 6.25
C THR A 219 -5.53 -9.55 6.03
N ILE A 220 -6.83 -9.38 5.83
CA ILE A 220 -7.45 -8.06 5.67
C ILE A 220 -7.30 -7.23 6.95
N ALA A 221 -7.63 -7.81 8.11
CA ALA A 221 -7.47 -7.15 9.41
C ALA A 221 -6.01 -6.78 9.69
N GLY A 222 -5.08 -7.70 9.39
CA GLY A 222 -3.64 -7.46 9.53
C GLY A 222 -3.14 -6.33 8.66
N LEU A 223 -3.61 -6.22 7.42
CA LEU A 223 -3.27 -5.11 6.52
C LEU A 223 -3.82 -3.78 7.06
N CYS A 224 -5.06 -3.74 7.55
CA CYS A 224 -5.63 -2.55 8.20
C CYS A 224 -4.78 -2.11 9.40
N ILE A 225 -4.35 -3.06 10.24
CA ILE A 225 -3.50 -2.80 11.41
C ILE A 225 -2.12 -2.27 10.97
N LEU A 226 -1.48 -2.90 9.99
CA LEU A 226 -0.17 -2.46 9.48
C LEU A 226 -0.24 -1.05 8.91
N PHE A 227 -1.30 -0.70 8.20
CA PHE A 227 -1.49 0.65 7.66
C PHE A 227 -1.67 1.69 8.76
N GLU A 228 -2.51 1.40 9.76
CA GLU A 228 -2.73 2.31 10.88
C GLU A 228 -1.46 2.51 11.70
N GLU A 229 -0.81 1.42 12.10
CA GLU A 229 0.37 1.49 12.96
C GLU A 229 1.61 2.02 12.26
N GLY A 230 1.74 1.69 10.98
CA GLY A 230 2.83 2.14 10.15
C GLY A 230 2.64 3.58 9.66
N ASP A 231 1.46 4.19 9.90
CA ASP A 231 1.07 5.48 9.32
C ASP A 231 1.32 5.50 7.81
N TYR A 232 0.93 4.39 7.15
CA TYR A 232 1.14 4.21 5.73
C TYR A 232 -0.02 4.79 4.91
N HIS A 233 0.33 5.38 3.77
CA HIS A 233 -0.60 5.74 2.72
C HIS A 233 -0.02 5.35 1.35
N LEU A 234 -0.85 5.31 0.31
CA LEU A 234 -0.38 5.05 -1.05
C LEU A 234 0.54 6.18 -1.52
N ARG A 235 1.64 5.82 -2.14
CA ARG A 235 2.55 6.81 -2.75
C ARG A 235 1.82 7.66 -3.77
N LYS A 236 2.19 8.93 -3.85
CA LYS A 236 1.61 9.88 -4.82
C LYS A 236 1.91 9.49 -6.26
N HIS A 237 3.12 8.93 -6.49
CA HIS A 237 3.56 8.48 -7.81
C HIS A 237 3.69 6.96 -7.85
N LYS A 238 3.08 6.35 -8.87
CA LYS A 238 3.08 4.90 -9.10
C LYS A 238 2.63 4.10 -7.88
N PRO A 239 1.46 4.41 -7.29
CA PRO A 239 0.96 3.68 -6.14
C PRO A 239 0.78 2.19 -6.45
N LEU A 240 0.27 1.86 -7.64
CA LEU A 240 0.11 0.51 -8.15
C LEU A 240 0.89 0.37 -9.46
N ARG A 241 1.82 -0.59 -9.49
CA ARG A 241 2.61 -0.92 -10.68
C ARG A 241 2.23 -2.30 -11.17
N ALA A 242 1.84 -2.40 -12.44
CA ALA A 242 1.56 -3.69 -13.06
C ALA A 242 2.84 -4.54 -13.14
N MET A 243 2.79 -5.75 -12.59
CA MET A 243 3.88 -6.74 -12.62
C MET A 243 3.56 -7.92 -13.53
N LEU A 244 2.30 -8.32 -13.54
CA LEU A 244 1.79 -9.42 -14.32
C LEU A 244 0.46 -9.01 -14.94
N GLN A 245 0.29 -9.26 -16.23
CA GLN A 245 -0.97 -9.02 -16.93
C GLN A 245 -1.28 -10.20 -17.84
N ARG A 246 -2.34 -10.93 -17.49
CA ARG A 246 -2.90 -12.02 -18.25
C ARG A 246 -4.42 -11.90 -18.25
N ALA A 247 -5.08 -12.59 -19.16
CA ALA A 247 -6.55 -12.60 -19.20
C ALA A 247 -7.19 -13.21 -17.93
N ASP A 248 -6.49 -14.09 -17.26
CA ASP A 248 -6.93 -14.84 -16.07
C ASP A 248 -6.26 -14.40 -14.77
N ALA A 249 -5.31 -13.48 -14.81
CA ALA A 249 -4.63 -12.98 -13.62
C ALA A 249 -3.92 -11.63 -13.86
N THR A 250 -3.99 -10.73 -12.89
CA THR A 250 -3.21 -9.49 -12.89
C THR A 250 -2.54 -9.31 -11.53
N GLY A 251 -1.23 -9.06 -11.55
CA GLY A 251 -0.43 -8.78 -10.35
C GLY A 251 0.00 -7.33 -10.28
N TYR A 252 -0.14 -6.72 -9.10
CA TYR A 252 0.31 -5.36 -8.83
C TYR A 252 1.31 -5.33 -7.69
N LEU A 253 2.38 -4.55 -7.87
CA LEU A 253 3.23 -4.09 -6.78
C LEU A 253 2.60 -2.82 -6.22
N VAL A 254 2.25 -2.86 -4.94
CA VAL A 254 1.69 -1.73 -4.19
C VAL A 254 2.82 -0.97 -3.52
N ASN A 255 2.90 0.32 -3.80
CA ASN A 255 3.87 1.21 -3.18
C ASN A 255 3.17 2.07 -2.11
N VAL A 256 3.64 1.96 -0.89
CA VAL A 256 3.19 2.77 0.23
C VAL A 256 4.34 3.59 0.80
N GLU A 257 4.03 4.66 1.48
CA GLU A 257 4.98 5.51 2.18
C GLU A 257 4.36 6.02 3.48
N THR A 258 5.19 6.42 4.42
CA THR A 258 4.73 7.05 5.66
C THR A 258 4.22 8.47 5.42
N ALA A 259 3.38 9.00 6.30
CA ALA A 259 2.79 10.33 6.15
C ALA A 259 3.84 11.45 6.02
N ASP A 260 5.00 11.29 6.64
CA ASP A 260 6.15 12.19 6.49
C ASP A 260 6.95 11.99 5.19
N GLY A 261 6.63 10.96 4.40
CA GLY A 261 7.29 10.62 3.13
C GLY A 261 8.71 10.07 3.28
N ASN A 262 9.19 9.87 4.51
CA ASN A 262 10.59 9.51 4.78
C ASN A 262 10.86 8.02 4.58
N GLN A 263 9.84 7.19 4.61
CA GLN A 263 10.00 5.74 4.47
C GLN A 263 8.99 5.17 3.47
N ALA A 264 9.50 4.33 2.60
CA ALA A 264 8.72 3.61 1.61
C ALA A 264 8.71 2.13 1.93
N ALA A 265 7.57 1.48 1.70
CA ALA A 265 7.41 0.05 1.78
C ALA A 265 6.62 -0.48 0.58
N GLN A 266 6.67 -1.78 0.37
CA GLN A 266 6.02 -2.43 -0.77
C GLN A 266 5.38 -3.75 -0.35
N PHE A 267 4.33 -4.13 -1.06
CA PHE A 267 3.75 -5.46 -1.01
C PHE A 267 3.06 -5.78 -2.34
N SER A 268 2.56 -6.99 -2.53
CA SER A 268 1.93 -7.33 -3.81
C SER A 268 0.51 -7.84 -3.65
N LEU A 269 -0.29 -7.57 -4.68
CA LEU A 269 -1.63 -8.09 -4.87
C LEU A 269 -1.68 -8.93 -6.13
N LEU A 270 -2.35 -10.07 -6.06
CA LEU A 270 -2.76 -10.85 -7.22
C LEU A 270 -4.28 -10.81 -7.32
N LEU A 271 -4.80 -10.46 -8.49
CA LEU A 271 -6.23 -10.47 -8.78
C LEU A 271 -6.53 -11.49 -9.85
N LYS A 272 -7.69 -12.15 -9.71
CA LYS A 272 -8.22 -13.12 -10.69
C LYS A 272 -9.71 -12.87 -10.92
N PRO A 273 -10.24 -13.19 -12.11
CA PRO A 273 -11.68 -13.30 -12.31
C PRO A 273 -12.23 -14.44 -11.46
N SER A 274 -13.23 -14.17 -10.64
CA SER A 274 -13.81 -15.12 -9.67
C SER A 274 -15.34 -15.03 -9.67
N GLY A 275 -16.03 -16.11 -9.28
CA GLY A 275 -17.47 -16.19 -9.15
C GLY A 275 -18.26 -16.20 -10.47
N GLU A 276 -19.60 -16.18 -10.34
CA GLU A 276 -20.52 -16.02 -11.47
C GLU A 276 -20.29 -14.63 -12.10
N GLY A 277 -20.13 -14.58 -13.42
CA GLY A 277 -19.82 -13.34 -14.15
C GLY A 277 -18.34 -12.99 -14.23
N LYS A 278 -17.43 -13.82 -13.67
CA LYS A 278 -15.96 -13.65 -13.76
C LYS A 278 -15.49 -12.24 -13.40
N ARG A 279 -15.97 -11.71 -12.27
CA ARG A 279 -15.56 -10.41 -11.76
C ARG A 279 -14.16 -10.47 -11.17
N TRP A 280 -13.38 -9.42 -11.38
CA TRP A 280 -12.06 -9.32 -10.76
C TRP A 280 -12.17 -9.26 -9.23
N ARG A 281 -11.35 -10.05 -8.55
CA ARG A 281 -11.23 -10.11 -7.08
C ARG A 281 -9.77 -10.22 -6.70
N VAL A 282 -9.41 -9.66 -5.55
CA VAL A 282 -8.12 -9.91 -4.94
C VAL A 282 -8.08 -11.35 -4.46
N SER A 283 -7.20 -12.16 -5.02
CA SER A 283 -7.04 -13.58 -4.70
C SER A 283 -5.81 -13.88 -3.83
N GLU A 284 -4.88 -12.91 -3.74
CA GLU A 284 -3.71 -13.06 -2.89
C GLU A 284 -3.20 -11.67 -2.46
N VAL A 285 -2.83 -11.57 -1.20
CA VAL A 285 -2.15 -10.41 -0.61
C VAL A 285 -0.84 -10.91 0.00
N ASN A 286 0.29 -10.57 -0.61
CA ASN A 286 1.60 -10.95 -0.06
C ASN A 286 2.18 -9.78 0.72
N LEU A 287 2.20 -9.92 2.05
CA LEU A 287 2.64 -8.91 3.01
C LEU A 287 4.08 -9.10 3.49
N ASP A 288 4.81 -10.11 3.03
CA ASP A 288 6.13 -10.48 3.59
C ASP A 288 7.09 -9.28 3.63
N GLN A 289 7.16 -8.51 2.53
CA GLN A 289 8.02 -7.33 2.48
C GLN A 289 7.51 -6.19 3.39
N LEU A 290 6.20 -5.93 3.40
CA LEU A 290 5.61 -4.90 4.26
C LEU A 290 5.82 -5.23 5.74
N ILE A 291 5.68 -6.51 6.13
CA ILE A 291 5.94 -6.99 7.49
C ILE A 291 7.42 -6.83 7.84
N ALA A 292 8.33 -7.12 6.92
CA ALA A 292 9.76 -6.95 7.13
C ALA A 292 10.14 -5.47 7.31
N ASP A 293 9.58 -4.58 6.49
CA ASP A 293 9.80 -3.13 6.60
C ASP A 293 9.23 -2.59 7.91
N TYR A 294 8.04 -3.05 8.29
CA TYR A 294 7.42 -2.72 9.58
C TYR A 294 8.28 -3.19 10.76
N ALA A 295 8.74 -4.46 10.76
CA ALA A 295 9.59 -5.02 11.81
C ALA A 295 10.90 -4.24 11.96
N LYS A 296 11.52 -3.84 10.85
CA LYS A 296 12.74 -3.03 10.86
C LYS A 296 12.53 -1.68 11.56
N ARG A 297 11.36 -1.06 11.37
CA ARG A 297 11.05 0.24 11.97
C ARG A 297 10.70 0.16 13.45
N PHE A 298 9.88 -0.81 13.84
CA PHE A 298 9.24 -0.84 15.16
C PHE A 298 9.76 -1.94 16.08
N ALA A 299 10.39 -2.97 15.53
CA ALA A 299 10.86 -4.14 16.28
C ALA A 299 12.37 -4.38 16.14
N GLY A 300 13.16 -3.40 15.69
CA GLY A 300 14.60 -3.55 15.52
C GLY A 300 15.00 -4.61 14.49
N GLY A 301 14.09 -4.95 13.55
CA GLY A 301 14.28 -6.00 12.54
C GLY A 301 13.82 -7.40 12.99
N ASP A 302 13.27 -7.53 14.20
CA ASP A 302 12.76 -8.81 14.69
C ASP A 302 11.38 -9.14 14.11
N LEU A 303 11.34 -10.03 13.13
CA LEU A 303 10.10 -10.49 12.49
C LEU A 303 9.17 -11.24 13.45
N TYR A 304 9.67 -11.74 14.56
CA TYR A 304 8.82 -12.38 15.57
C TYR A 304 8.02 -11.38 16.43
N TYR A 305 8.38 -10.10 16.35
CA TYR A 305 7.68 -9.02 17.04
C TYR A 305 6.83 -8.19 16.06
N THR A 306 5.92 -8.86 15.36
CA THR A 306 5.03 -8.27 14.36
C THR A 306 3.56 -8.51 14.72
N PRO A 307 2.63 -7.61 14.35
CA PRO A 307 1.22 -7.72 14.72
C PRO A 307 0.49 -8.84 13.98
N ILE A 308 1.07 -9.38 12.92
CA ILE A 308 0.48 -10.47 12.14
C ILE A 308 1.52 -11.55 11.90
N VAL A 309 1.12 -12.81 12.01
CA VAL A 309 1.98 -13.98 11.86
C VAL A 309 1.25 -15.08 11.13
N LYS A 310 1.93 -15.71 10.18
CA LYS A 310 1.41 -16.90 9.53
C LYS A 310 1.31 -18.06 10.51
N ASN A 311 0.12 -18.62 10.63
CA ASN A 311 -0.09 -19.79 11.45
C ASN A 311 0.39 -21.05 10.69
N PRO A 312 1.26 -21.90 11.28
CA PRO A 312 1.68 -23.14 10.65
C PRO A 312 0.53 -24.12 10.32
N GLN A 313 -0.60 -23.98 11.01
CA GLN A 313 -1.81 -24.78 10.77
C GLN A 313 -2.74 -24.19 9.69
N GLY A 314 -2.36 -23.05 9.10
CA GLY A 314 -3.11 -22.32 8.08
C GLY A 314 -3.70 -21.01 8.61
N GLY A 315 -3.82 -20.03 7.70
CA GLY A 315 -4.31 -18.68 8.04
C GLY A 315 -3.26 -17.78 8.70
N ASP A 316 -3.71 -16.60 9.05
CA ASP A 316 -2.90 -15.59 9.74
C ASP A 316 -3.44 -15.37 11.16
N THR A 317 -2.54 -15.11 12.10
CA THR A 317 -2.87 -14.84 13.51
C THR A 317 -2.43 -13.43 13.86
N LEU A 318 -3.31 -12.64 14.41
CA LEU A 318 -2.99 -11.34 15.00
C LEU A 318 -2.30 -11.56 16.35
N VAL A 319 -1.29 -10.76 16.64
CA VAL A 319 -0.47 -10.93 17.84
C VAL A 319 -0.31 -9.60 18.57
N LEU A 320 -0.71 -9.59 19.84
CA LEU A 320 -0.53 -8.46 20.75
C LEU A 320 0.60 -8.78 21.73
N TYR A 321 1.49 -7.82 21.93
CA TYR A 321 2.65 -7.99 22.80
C TYR A 321 2.50 -7.19 24.09
N PHE A 322 3.02 -7.77 25.19
CA PHE A 322 3.00 -7.18 26.52
C PHE A 322 4.44 -6.99 27.04
N GLU A 323 4.67 -5.94 27.81
CA GLU A 323 5.91 -5.77 28.52
C GLU A 323 6.05 -6.79 29.65
N PHE A 324 7.26 -6.84 30.24
CA PHE A 324 7.52 -7.80 31.32
C PHE A 324 6.59 -7.54 32.51
N ASP A 325 5.96 -8.62 32.99
CA ASP A 325 5.04 -8.63 34.12
C ASP A 325 3.83 -7.65 34.01
N GLU A 326 3.61 -7.10 32.81
CA GLU A 326 2.45 -6.24 32.55
C GLU A 326 1.27 -7.04 31.99
N ASP A 327 0.08 -6.60 32.38
CA ASP A 327 -1.21 -7.06 31.89
C ASP A 327 -2.07 -5.89 31.37
N GLN A 328 -1.49 -4.69 31.21
CA GLN A 328 -2.16 -3.52 30.69
C GLN A 328 -2.06 -3.43 29.18
N ILE A 329 -3.14 -2.94 28.54
CA ILE A 329 -3.19 -2.74 27.10
C ILE A 329 -2.54 -1.39 26.76
N ALA A 330 -1.42 -1.42 26.05
CA ALA A 330 -0.76 -0.22 25.53
C ALA A 330 -1.66 0.56 24.53
N PRO A 331 -1.51 1.89 24.39
CA PRO A 331 -2.30 2.68 23.45
C PRO A 331 -2.29 2.15 22.01
N ARG A 332 -1.14 1.64 21.55
CA ARG A 332 -0.98 0.99 20.25
C ARG A 332 -1.86 -0.25 20.14
N THR A 333 -1.81 -1.13 21.14
CA THR A 333 -2.60 -2.35 21.20
C THR A 333 -4.11 -2.04 21.21
N LYS A 334 -4.52 -0.94 21.86
CA LYS A 334 -5.92 -0.47 21.83
C LYS A 334 -6.41 -0.20 20.42
N ARG A 335 -5.61 0.50 19.59
CA ARG A 335 -5.99 0.78 18.19
C ARG A 335 -6.15 -0.51 17.37
N GLN A 336 -5.27 -1.50 17.58
CA GLN A 336 -5.40 -2.81 16.93
C GLN A 336 -6.72 -3.50 17.35
N LEU A 337 -7.03 -3.50 18.63
CA LEU A 337 -8.25 -4.09 19.17
C LEU A 337 -9.52 -3.37 18.73
N GLU A 338 -9.49 -2.06 18.52
CA GLU A 338 -10.59 -1.30 17.95
C GLU A 338 -10.93 -1.74 16.53
N ILE A 339 -9.92 -2.11 15.72
CA ILE A 339 -10.13 -2.67 14.38
C ILE A 339 -10.81 -4.04 14.50
N VAL A 340 -10.29 -4.92 15.36
CA VAL A 340 -10.89 -6.24 15.62
C VAL A 340 -12.33 -6.12 16.13
N ALA A 341 -12.57 -5.20 17.07
CA ALA A 341 -13.92 -4.97 17.62
C ALA A 341 -14.91 -4.52 16.54
N ARG A 342 -14.50 -3.62 15.64
CA ARG A 342 -15.35 -3.19 14.50
C ARG A 342 -15.74 -4.33 13.57
N ILE A 343 -14.82 -5.27 13.33
CA ILE A 343 -15.10 -6.47 12.52
C ILE A 343 -16.14 -7.37 13.20
N LEU A 344 -15.93 -7.68 14.48
CA LEU A 344 -16.77 -8.60 15.23
C LEU A 344 -18.14 -8.03 15.57
N SER A 345 -18.25 -6.74 15.88
CA SER A 345 -19.52 -6.10 16.24
C SER A 345 -20.51 -6.01 15.07
N LYS A 346 -20.02 -6.08 13.83
CA LYS A 346 -20.87 -6.07 12.62
C LYS A 346 -21.48 -7.44 12.29
N ASP A 347 -20.89 -8.53 12.78
CA ASP A 347 -21.35 -9.88 12.49
C ASP A 347 -21.28 -10.76 13.75
N GLY A 348 -22.42 -10.97 14.39
CA GLY A 348 -22.54 -11.79 15.61
C GLY A 348 -22.26 -13.29 15.41
N GLY A 349 -22.15 -13.78 14.16
CA GLY A 349 -21.77 -15.15 13.83
C GLY A 349 -20.26 -15.39 13.90
N LYS A 350 -19.47 -14.35 13.79
CA LYS A 350 -18.00 -14.42 13.86
C LYS A 350 -17.53 -14.65 15.29
N LYS A 351 -16.50 -15.48 15.45
CA LYS A 351 -15.90 -15.77 16.75
C LYS A 351 -14.40 -15.54 16.71
N LEU A 352 -13.79 -15.38 17.86
CA LEU A 352 -12.35 -15.36 18.03
C LEU A 352 -11.91 -16.15 19.25
N THR A 353 -10.69 -16.63 19.21
CA THR A 353 -10.01 -17.24 20.36
C THR A 353 -8.84 -16.36 20.77
N LEU A 354 -8.80 -15.97 22.04
CA LEU A 354 -7.71 -15.25 22.68
C LEU A 354 -6.84 -16.25 23.43
N THR A 355 -5.59 -16.38 23.04
CA THR A 355 -4.63 -17.28 23.71
C THR A 355 -3.50 -16.48 24.34
N GLY A 356 -3.48 -16.44 25.68
CA GLY A 356 -2.45 -15.75 26.45
C GLY A 356 -1.20 -16.63 26.65
N HIS A 357 -0.03 -16.00 26.52
CA HIS A 357 1.30 -16.62 26.69
C HIS A 357 2.20 -15.77 27.59
N THR A 358 3.18 -16.41 28.22
CA THR A 358 4.25 -15.76 28.99
C THR A 358 5.61 -16.23 28.51
N ASP A 359 6.67 -15.56 28.95
CA ASP A 359 8.01 -16.11 28.92
C ASP A 359 8.20 -17.17 30.03
N ALA A 360 9.41 -17.72 30.15
CA ALA A 360 9.72 -18.78 31.10
C ALA A 360 10.13 -18.27 32.50
N LEU A 361 10.08 -16.95 32.75
CA LEU A 361 10.39 -16.44 34.09
C LEU A 361 9.21 -16.65 35.05
N GLY A 362 9.48 -17.16 36.24
CA GLY A 362 8.46 -17.50 37.24
C GLY A 362 7.99 -18.95 37.20
N GLY A 363 7.14 -19.33 38.16
CA GLY A 363 6.58 -20.68 38.25
C GLY A 363 5.42 -20.91 37.28
N THR A 364 5.10 -22.18 37.02
CA THR A 364 4.03 -22.59 36.10
C THR A 364 2.67 -21.99 36.47
N ASP A 365 2.29 -22.06 37.74
CA ASP A 365 0.98 -21.55 38.19
C ASP A 365 0.87 -20.03 38.06
N TYR A 366 1.95 -19.32 38.39
CA TYR A 366 2.07 -17.87 38.16
C TYR A 366 1.89 -17.52 36.68
N ASN A 367 2.60 -18.18 35.82
CA ASN A 367 2.57 -17.95 34.37
C ASN A 367 1.21 -18.30 33.76
N THR A 368 0.56 -19.36 34.24
CA THR A 368 -0.82 -19.70 33.85
C THR A 368 -1.79 -18.59 34.26
N GLY A 369 -1.69 -18.11 35.50
CA GLY A 369 -2.52 -16.99 36.00
C GLY A 369 -2.25 -15.68 35.23
N LEU A 370 -0.99 -15.34 34.93
CA LEU A 370 -0.65 -14.12 34.17
C LEU A 370 -1.17 -14.19 32.73
N SER A 371 -1.03 -15.34 32.07
CA SER A 371 -1.55 -15.54 30.71
C SER A 371 -3.09 -15.47 30.64
N SER A 372 -3.80 -15.98 31.67
CA SER A 372 -5.25 -15.84 31.79
C SER A 372 -5.65 -14.37 31.91
N ARG A 373 -5.01 -13.62 32.84
CA ARG A 373 -5.32 -12.19 33.02
C ARG A 373 -5.11 -11.39 31.73
N ARG A 374 -4.02 -11.66 30.97
CA ARG A 374 -3.78 -11.00 29.67
C ARG A 374 -4.90 -11.27 28.66
N ALA A 375 -5.32 -12.52 28.53
CA ALA A 375 -6.44 -12.87 27.66
C ALA A 375 -7.75 -12.23 28.11
N ASP A 376 -8.03 -12.21 29.43
CA ASP A 376 -9.24 -11.63 30.01
C ASP A 376 -9.31 -10.10 29.82
N ILE A 377 -8.20 -9.39 29.97
CA ILE A 377 -8.13 -7.94 29.75
C ILE A 377 -8.41 -7.59 28.28
N VAL A 378 -7.86 -8.37 27.33
CA VAL A 378 -8.18 -8.21 25.92
C VAL A 378 -9.66 -8.48 25.65
N ARG A 379 -10.23 -9.54 26.23
CA ARG A 379 -11.66 -9.83 26.15
C ARG A 379 -12.49 -8.67 26.67
N ASP A 380 -12.19 -8.18 27.86
CA ASP A 380 -12.96 -7.12 28.51
C ASP A 380 -12.92 -5.81 27.71
N PHE A 381 -11.78 -5.51 27.10
CA PHE A 381 -11.68 -4.40 26.16
C PHE A 381 -12.61 -4.60 24.95
N LEU A 382 -12.56 -5.75 24.29
CA LEU A 382 -13.40 -6.04 23.12
C LEU A 382 -14.89 -5.99 23.47
N VAL A 383 -15.28 -6.50 24.63
CA VAL A 383 -16.66 -6.41 25.13
C VAL A 383 -17.06 -4.96 25.37
N SER A 384 -16.19 -4.15 25.97
CA SER A 384 -16.44 -2.71 26.17
C SER A 384 -16.55 -1.94 24.84
N ALA A 385 -15.88 -2.44 23.79
CA ALA A 385 -15.94 -1.91 22.43
C ALA A 385 -17.13 -2.46 21.61
N GLY A 386 -18.05 -3.21 22.22
CA GLY A 386 -19.30 -3.65 21.60
C GLY A 386 -19.32 -5.08 21.04
N VAL A 387 -18.28 -5.88 21.28
CA VAL A 387 -18.25 -7.30 20.89
C VAL A 387 -19.07 -8.12 21.90
N ALA A 388 -19.95 -9.00 21.41
CA ALA A 388 -20.74 -9.85 22.31
C ALA A 388 -19.83 -10.88 23.01
N PRO A 389 -19.98 -11.08 24.34
CA PRO A 389 -19.15 -12.01 25.10
C PRO A 389 -19.10 -13.44 24.52
N GLY A 390 -20.21 -13.91 23.93
CA GLY A 390 -20.31 -15.23 23.30
C GLY A 390 -19.49 -15.41 22.00
N GLN A 391 -18.94 -14.33 21.46
CA GLN A 391 -18.03 -14.36 20.30
C GLN A 391 -16.58 -14.61 20.72
N ILE A 392 -16.26 -14.55 22.03
CA ILE A 392 -14.88 -14.56 22.52
C ILE A 392 -14.62 -15.79 23.37
N VAL A 393 -13.63 -16.58 22.99
CA VAL A 393 -13.11 -17.69 23.79
C VAL A 393 -11.72 -17.31 24.31
N THR A 394 -11.46 -17.49 25.61
CA THR A 394 -10.14 -17.25 26.20
C THR A 394 -9.44 -18.56 26.55
N GLN A 395 -8.13 -18.61 26.34
CA GLN A 395 -7.25 -19.71 26.71
C GLN A 395 -5.99 -19.17 27.38
N ALA A 396 -5.52 -19.87 28.41
CA ALA A 396 -4.26 -19.60 29.09
C ALA A 396 -3.26 -20.73 28.81
N LYS A 397 -2.15 -20.42 28.18
CA LYS A 397 -1.07 -21.37 27.85
C LYS A 397 0.19 -21.17 28.73
N GLY A 398 0.25 -20.06 29.49
CA GLY A 398 1.44 -19.73 30.26
C GLY A 398 2.71 -19.79 29.39
N MET A 399 3.74 -20.45 29.90
CA MET A 399 5.03 -20.60 29.22
C MET A 399 5.15 -21.87 28.36
N THR A 400 4.07 -22.65 28.19
CA THR A 400 4.13 -23.99 27.57
C THR A 400 4.28 -23.98 26.06
N GLN A 401 3.98 -22.84 25.42
CA GLN A 401 4.07 -22.69 23.97
C GLN A 401 4.92 -21.46 23.59
N PRO A 402 6.23 -21.52 23.79
CA PRO A 402 7.12 -20.44 23.44
C PRO A 402 7.20 -20.29 21.92
N ARG A 403 7.12 -19.05 21.44
CA ARG A 403 7.30 -18.71 20.03
C ARG A 403 8.78 -18.64 19.63
N ARG A 404 9.62 -18.26 20.58
CA ARG A 404 11.10 -18.28 20.48
C ARG A 404 11.69 -18.95 21.72
N PRO A 405 12.89 -19.53 21.60
CA PRO A 405 13.60 -20.02 22.78
C PRO A 405 13.80 -18.91 23.83
N ASN A 406 13.51 -19.22 25.10
CA ASN A 406 13.78 -18.31 26.22
C ASN A 406 15.26 -18.23 26.59
N VAL A 407 16.06 -19.18 26.11
CA VAL A 407 17.52 -19.23 26.26
C VAL A 407 18.19 -19.40 24.90
N THR A 408 19.42 -18.96 24.78
CA THR A 408 20.24 -19.12 23.58
C THR A 408 20.69 -20.58 23.43
N GLU A 409 21.30 -20.93 22.31
CA GLU A 409 21.90 -22.25 22.10
C GLU A 409 23.04 -22.55 23.09
N SER A 410 23.72 -21.50 23.62
CA SER A 410 24.73 -21.60 24.68
C SER A 410 24.12 -21.76 26.08
N GLY A 411 22.79 -21.73 26.23
CA GLY A 411 22.09 -21.80 27.52
C GLY A 411 22.00 -20.48 28.27
N GLU A 412 22.45 -19.39 27.67
CA GLU A 412 22.35 -18.05 28.23
C GLU A 412 20.92 -17.49 28.07
N ASP A 413 20.58 -16.46 28.85
CA ASP A 413 19.32 -15.77 28.76
C ASP A 413 19.08 -15.16 27.37
N ASN A 414 17.88 -15.31 26.85
CA ASN A 414 17.45 -14.73 25.57
C ASN A 414 16.31 -13.71 25.77
N PRO A 415 16.64 -12.45 26.09
CA PRO A 415 15.62 -11.40 26.33
C PRO A 415 14.69 -11.19 25.16
N GLU A 416 15.18 -11.26 23.91
CA GLU A 416 14.39 -11.11 22.69
C GLU A 416 13.40 -12.27 22.53
N GLY A 417 13.84 -13.49 22.79
CA GLY A 417 12.98 -14.66 22.81
C GLY A 417 11.87 -14.52 23.85
N ARG A 418 12.20 -14.08 25.06
CA ARG A 418 11.21 -13.83 26.11
C ARG A 418 10.22 -12.72 25.71
N ARG A 419 10.69 -11.64 25.12
CA ARG A 419 9.82 -10.57 24.63
C ARG A 419 8.80 -11.09 23.61
N ALA A 420 9.22 -11.93 22.66
CA ALA A 420 8.32 -12.55 21.69
C ALA A 420 7.31 -13.54 22.32
N ASN A 421 7.64 -14.09 23.50
CA ASN A 421 6.78 -15.03 24.22
C ASN A 421 5.71 -14.32 25.08
N ARG A 422 5.93 -13.08 25.53
CA ARG A 422 4.98 -12.28 26.28
C ARG A 422 3.92 -11.69 25.35
N ARG A 423 2.92 -12.48 24.99
CA ARG A 423 1.93 -12.13 23.97
C ARG A 423 0.54 -12.68 24.25
N THR A 424 -0.46 -12.09 23.63
CA THR A 424 -1.79 -12.70 23.41
C THR A 424 -2.01 -12.83 21.91
N GLU A 425 -2.28 -14.02 21.46
CA GLU A 425 -2.67 -14.33 20.09
C GLU A 425 -4.18 -14.19 19.93
N ILE A 426 -4.60 -13.56 18.84
CA ILE A 426 -6.00 -13.44 18.45
C ILE A 426 -6.18 -14.29 17.20
N TYR A 427 -6.80 -15.42 17.35
CA TYR A 427 -7.19 -16.27 16.23
C TYR A 427 -8.62 -15.91 15.81
N LEU A 428 -8.77 -15.43 14.60
CA LEU A 428 -10.06 -15.11 14.02
C LEU A 428 -10.63 -16.38 13.39
N ASP A 429 -11.68 -16.92 14.01
CA ASP A 429 -12.33 -18.19 13.62
C ASP A 429 -13.53 -17.90 12.69
N PHE A 430 -13.22 -17.42 11.46
CA PHE A 430 -14.22 -17.15 10.42
C PHE A 430 -13.62 -16.91 9.03
#